data_1a6411988fb025a27a286d0a91b30568
#
_entry.id   1a6411988fb025a27a286d0a91b30568
#
_cell.length_a   1.000
_cell.length_b   1.000
_cell.length_c   1.000
_cell.angle_alpha   90.00
_cell.angle_beta   90.00
_cell.angle_gamma   90.00
#
_symmetry.space_group_name_H-M   'P 1'
#
loop_
_entity.id
_entity.type
_entity.pdbx_description
1 polymer ?
#
loop_
_entity_poly.entity_id
_entity_poly.type
_entity_poly.pdbx_seq_one_letter_code
_entity_poly.pdbx_strand_id
1 'polypeptide(L)'
;MSYIDLHAHVLPGVDDGAETLEESLAMLRLASEHGTKALAVTPHGVGVTKTQYLGKFERLKAAAARESLPVKLFFGMEMMADGTLFDRLQSGDVQPLGESRFLLVEFD
;
A
#
# COMPACT_ATOMS: atom_id res chain seq x y z
N MET A 1 12.63 5.55 -18.91
CA MET A 1 12.15 6.49 -17.87
C MET A 1 11.70 5.70 -16.65
N SER A 2 12.04 6.18 -15.45
CA SER A 2 11.70 5.50 -14.20
C SER A 2 10.61 6.25 -13.46
N TYR A 3 9.68 5.51 -12.83
CA TYR A 3 8.56 6.07 -12.10
C TYR A 3 8.52 5.57 -10.66
N ILE A 4 7.99 6.41 -9.78
CA ILE A 4 7.64 6.04 -8.42
C ILE A 4 6.14 6.26 -8.28
N ASP A 5 5.40 5.22 -7.91
CA ASP A 5 3.97 5.30 -7.70
C ASP A 5 3.70 5.46 -6.19
N LEU A 6 3.04 6.54 -5.81
CA LEU A 6 2.78 6.85 -4.40
C LEU A 6 1.39 6.43 -3.92
N HIS A 7 0.58 5.84 -4.80
CA HIS A 7 -0.80 5.48 -4.46
C HIS A 7 -1.23 4.26 -5.27
N ALA A 8 -1.27 3.09 -4.64
CA ALA A 8 -1.65 1.86 -5.33
C ALA A 8 -2.38 0.88 -4.41
N HIS A 9 -3.46 0.31 -4.92
CA HIS A 9 -4.30 -0.66 -4.21
C HIS A 9 -3.94 -2.07 -4.66
N VAL A 10 -2.74 -2.52 -4.31
CA VAL A 10 -2.23 -3.83 -4.73
C VAL A 10 -2.20 -4.87 -3.60
N LEU A 11 -2.61 -4.49 -2.38
CA LEU A 11 -2.69 -5.46 -1.29
C LEU A 11 -3.88 -6.40 -1.53
N PRO A 12 -3.66 -7.74 -1.55
CA PRO A 12 -4.71 -8.65 -2.02
C PRO A 12 -5.88 -8.79 -1.04
N GLY A 13 -7.09 -8.69 -1.58
CA GLY A 13 -8.32 -9.01 -0.87
C GLY A 13 -8.73 -8.04 0.23
N VAL A 14 -8.25 -6.80 0.23
CA VAL A 14 -8.54 -5.85 1.33
C VAL A 14 -9.44 -4.69 0.92
N ASP A 15 -9.48 -4.34 -0.37
CA ASP A 15 -10.28 -3.22 -0.85
C ASP A 15 -10.68 -3.44 -2.32
N ASP A 16 -10.94 -2.36 -3.04
CA ASP A 16 -11.39 -2.41 -4.43
C ASP A 16 -10.26 -2.63 -5.44
N GLY A 17 -9.04 -2.87 -4.97
CA GLY A 17 -7.89 -3.17 -5.83
C GLY A 17 -7.76 -4.66 -6.12
N ALA A 18 -6.56 -5.21 -5.94
CA ALA A 18 -6.29 -6.63 -6.20
C ALA A 18 -7.12 -7.54 -5.29
N GLU A 19 -7.66 -8.62 -5.84
CA GLU A 19 -8.46 -9.58 -5.07
C GLU A 19 -7.62 -10.74 -4.55
N THR A 20 -6.59 -11.13 -5.28
CA THR A 20 -5.74 -12.27 -4.94
C THR A 20 -4.27 -11.89 -4.98
N LEU A 21 -3.44 -12.74 -4.37
CA LEU A 21 -1.99 -12.55 -4.43
C LEU A 21 -1.49 -12.60 -5.87
N GLU A 22 -2.04 -13.49 -6.69
CA GLU A 22 -1.66 -13.61 -8.11
C GLU A 22 -1.96 -12.32 -8.87
N GLU A 23 -3.10 -11.69 -8.60
CA GLU A 23 -3.43 -10.41 -9.21
C GLU A 23 -2.48 -9.31 -8.75
N SER A 24 -2.15 -9.28 -7.45
CA SER A 24 -1.19 -8.33 -6.91
C SER A 24 0.15 -8.45 -7.61
N LEU A 25 0.66 -9.67 -7.75
CA LEU A 25 1.94 -9.92 -8.42
C LEU A 25 1.89 -9.55 -9.90
N ALA A 26 0.78 -9.81 -10.58
CA ALA A 26 0.60 -9.43 -11.97
C ALA A 26 0.62 -7.91 -12.13
N MET A 27 -0.04 -7.18 -11.21
CA MET A 27 -0.03 -5.72 -11.21
C MET A 27 1.39 -5.17 -11.01
N LEU A 28 2.14 -5.74 -10.08
CA LEU A 28 3.52 -5.32 -9.82
C LEU A 28 4.43 -5.62 -11.02
N ARG A 29 4.24 -6.77 -11.66
CA ARG A 29 5.02 -7.12 -12.85
C ARG A 29 4.74 -6.14 -13.98
N LEU A 30 3.47 -5.85 -14.21
CA LEU A 30 3.07 -4.90 -15.25
C LEU A 30 3.64 -3.51 -14.98
N ALA A 31 3.56 -3.05 -13.72
CA ALA A 31 4.13 -1.75 -13.33
C ALA A 31 5.64 -1.72 -13.60
N SER A 32 6.34 -2.79 -13.22
CA SER A 32 7.79 -2.90 -13.46
C SER A 32 8.13 -2.84 -14.95
N GLU A 33 7.37 -3.54 -15.77
CA GLU A 33 7.58 -3.56 -17.23
C GLU A 33 7.39 -2.17 -17.85
N HIS A 34 6.57 -1.33 -17.23
CA HIS A 34 6.30 0.03 -17.69
C HIS A 34 7.16 1.08 -16.99
N GLY A 35 8.17 0.68 -16.24
CA GLY A 35 9.16 1.60 -15.70
C GLY A 35 8.99 1.99 -14.23
N THR A 36 8.03 1.42 -13.51
CA THR A 36 7.87 1.69 -12.08
C THR A 36 8.98 1.01 -11.30
N LYS A 37 9.77 1.79 -10.57
CA LYS A 37 10.90 1.29 -9.76
C LYS A 37 10.57 1.16 -8.29
N ALA A 38 9.62 1.94 -7.80
CA ALA A 38 9.18 1.91 -6.42
C ALA A 38 7.68 2.20 -6.36
N LEU A 39 7.00 1.60 -5.41
CA LEU A 39 5.55 1.70 -5.31
C LEU A 39 5.13 1.69 -3.84
N ALA A 40 4.32 2.67 -3.45
CA ALA A 40 3.72 2.68 -2.13
C ALA A 40 2.41 1.89 -2.16
N VAL A 41 2.35 0.84 -1.36
CA VAL A 41 1.14 0.01 -1.21
C VAL A 41 0.25 0.72 -0.21
N THR A 42 -0.87 1.29 -0.68
CA THR A 42 -1.71 2.18 0.11
C THR A 42 -3.17 1.73 0.12
N PRO A 43 -3.49 0.63 0.83
CA PRO A 43 -4.89 0.21 0.94
C PRO A 43 -5.72 1.23 1.72
N HIS A 44 -7.04 1.18 1.52
CA HIS A 44 -7.95 2.03 2.28
C HIS A 44 -7.87 1.68 3.77
N GLY A 45 -7.68 2.69 4.61
CA GLY A 45 -7.52 2.51 6.05
C GLY A 45 -8.83 2.48 6.84
N VAL A 46 -9.97 2.60 6.18
CA VAL A 46 -11.27 2.66 6.86
C VAL A 46 -11.64 1.30 7.44
N GLY A 47 -11.91 1.26 8.75
CA GLY A 47 -12.37 0.04 9.41
C GLY A 47 -11.32 -1.04 9.65
N VAL A 48 -10.05 -0.74 9.38
CA VAL A 48 -8.96 -1.71 9.52
C VAL A 48 -7.79 -1.07 10.26
N THR A 49 -7.13 -1.84 11.11
CA THR A 49 -5.97 -1.34 11.85
C THR A 49 -4.70 -1.48 11.02
N LYS A 50 -3.74 -0.60 11.32
CA LYS A 50 -2.41 -0.65 10.73
C LYS A 50 -1.77 -2.03 10.87
N THR A 51 -1.88 -2.64 12.05
CA THR A 51 -1.28 -3.95 12.33
C THR A 51 -1.84 -5.05 11.45
N GLN A 52 -3.15 -5.01 11.17
CA GLN A 52 -3.79 -6.01 10.31
C GLN A 52 -3.22 -5.96 8.88
N TYR A 53 -3.02 -4.76 8.36
CA TYR A 53 -2.48 -4.61 7.01
C TYR A 53 -0.99 -4.90 6.93
N LEU A 54 -0.24 -4.63 7.99
CA LEU A 54 1.21 -4.82 7.97
C LEU A 54 1.58 -6.29 7.68
N GLY A 55 0.88 -7.23 8.30
CA GLY A 55 1.11 -8.65 8.04
C GLY A 55 0.88 -9.03 6.58
N LYS A 56 -0.18 -8.49 5.99
CA LYS A 56 -0.50 -8.72 4.57
C LYS A 56 0.56 -8.08 3.66
N PHE A 57 1.02 -6.88 4.01
CA PHE A 57 2.07 -6.19 3.26
C PHE A 57 3.37 -7.01 3.27
N GLU A 58 3.77 -7.53 4.42
CA GLU A 58 4.99 -8.32 4.53
C GLU A 58 4.91 -9.59 3.68
N ARG A 59 3.74 -10.22 3.61
CA ARG A 59 3.55 -11.40 2.75
C ARG A 59 3.64 -11.04 1.26
N LEU A 60 3.08 -9.91 0.86
CA LEU A 60 3.20 -9.44 -0.53
C LEU A 60 4.65 -9.14 -0.88
N LYS A 61 5.35 -8.45 0.01
CA LYS A 61 6.76 -8.10 -0.18
C LYS A 61 7.61 -9.35 -0.35
N ALA A 62 7.39 -10.37 0.49
CA ALA A 62 8.12 -11.62 0.41
C ALA A 62 7.82 -12.36 -0.90
N ALA A 63 6.56 -12.38 -1.33
CA ALA A 63 6.17 -13.03 -2.59
C ALA A 63 6.81 -12.34 -3.80
N ALA A 64 6.82 -11.01 -3.80
CA ALA A 64 7.46 -10.24 -4.87
C ALA A 64 8.97 -10.53 -4.94
N ALA A 65 9.61 -10.65 -3.79
CA ALA A 65 11.03 -11.00 -3.72
C ALA A 65 11.31 -12.40 -4.27
N ARG A 66 10.44 -13.36 -3.95
CA ARG A 66 10.58 -14.73 -4.48
C ARG A 66 10.46 -14.77 -6.00
N GLU A 67 9.69 -13.88 -6.59
CA GLU A 67 9.54 -13.80 -8.05
C GLU A 67 10.54 -12.83 -8.67
N SER A 68 11.46 -12.29 -7.88
CA SER A 68 12.52 -11.38 -8.34
C SER A 68 11.94 -10.15 -9.07
N LEU A 69 10.82 -9.64 -8.64
CA LEU A 69 10.23 -8.44 -9.22
C LEU A 69 11.04 -7.20 -8.80
N PRO A 70 11.55 -6.42 -9.76
CA PRO A 70 12.45 -5.30 -9.46
C PRO A 70 11.70 -4.02 -9.06
N VAL A 71 10.70 -4.14 -8.20
CA VAL A 71 9.92 -3.02 -7.69
C VAL A 71 10.11 -2.96 -6.19
N LYS A 72 10.58 -1.83 -5.68
CA LYS A 72 10.73 -1.63 -4.25
C LYS A 72 9.38 -1.24 -3.66
N LEU A 73 8.92 -1.97 -2.63
CA LEU A 73 7.61 -1.74 -2.04
C LEU A 73 7.74 -1.01 -0.71
N PHE A 74 6.84 -0.04 -0.50
CA PHE A 74 6.71 0.70 0.74
C PHE A 74 5.29 0.56 1.24
N PHE A 75 5.10 0.51 2.56
CA PHE A 75 3.77 0.42 3.14
C PHE A 75 3.24 1.82 3.47
N GLY A 76 1.96 2.03 3.16
CA GLY A 76 1.23 3.22 3.55
C GLY A 76 -0.25 2.86 3.76
N MET A 77 -1.08 3.86 3.98
CA MET A 77 -2.53 3.68 4.08
C MET A 77 -3.20 4.93 3.50
N GLU A 78 -4.23 4.71 2.70
CA GLU A 78 -5.07 5.82 2.23
C GLU A 78 -6.14 6.07 3.29
N MET A 79 -6.03 7.20 3.99
CA MET A 79 -6.92 7.54 5.09
C MET A 79 -8.05 8.45 4.62
N MET A 80 -9.26 8.21 5.14
CA MET A 80 -10.38 9.10 4.87
C MET A 80 -10.33 10.29 5.84
N ALA A 81 -10.55 11.50 5.31
CA ALA A 81 -10.61 12.71 6.12
C ALA A 81 -11.98 12.80 6.83
N ASP A 82 -12.16 12.01 7.87
CA ASP A 82 -13.40 11.95 8.65
C ASP A 82 -13.10 12.19 10.15
N GLY A 83 -14.15 12.10 10.98
CA GLY A 83 -14.02 12.36 12.40
C GLY A 83 -13.14 11.38 13.17
N THR A 84 -12.82 10.22 12.59
CA THR A 84 -11.97 9.23 13.25
C THR A 84 -10.47 9.44 12.98
N LEU A 85 -10.13 10.20 11.95
CA LEU A 85 -8.73 10.36 11.52
C LEU A 85 -7.86 10.95 12.63
N PHE A 86 -8.33 12.00 13.30
CA PHE A 86 -7.57 12.65 14.36
C PHE A 86 -7.26 11.69 15.51
N ASP A 87 -8.26 10.94 15.96
CA ASP A 87 -8.06 9.95 17.03
C ASP A 87 -7.08 8.88 16.63
N ARG A 88 -7.14 8.42 15.38
CA ARG A 88 -6.21 7.41 14.87
C ARG A 88 -4.79 7.94 14.77
N LEU A 89 -4.64 9.21 14.40
CA LEU A 89 -3.33 9.87 14.38
C LEU A 89 -2.73 9.89 15.77
N GLN A 90 -3.54 10.25 16.79
CA GLN A 90 -3.05 10.33 18.16
C GLN A 90 -2.69 8.96 18.72
N SER A 91 -3.43 7.90 18.36
CA SER A 91 -3.15 6.55 18.84
C SER A 91 -2.02 5.85 18.08
N GLY A 92 -1.55 6.44 16.99
CA GLY A 92 -0.52 5.82 16.16
C GLY A 92 -1.04 4.77 15.20
N ASP A 93 -2.36 4.67 15.01
CA ASP A 93 -2.98 3.69 14.12
C ASP A 93 -3.12 4.24 12.69
N VAL A 94 -2.07 4.87 12.19
CA VAL A 94 -2.00 5.40 10.83
C VAL A 94 -0.59 5.13 10.31
N GLN A 95 -0.50 4.67 9.07
CA GLN A 95 0.80 4.44 8.43
C GLN A 95 1.10 5.54 7.43
N PRO A 96 2.12 6.38 7.69
CA PRO A 96 2.62 7.31 6.67
C PRO A 96 3.18 6.55 5.47
N LEU A 97 3.46 7.26 4.38
CA LEU A 97 4.06 6.66 3.18
C LEU A 97 5.49 6.24 3.50
N GLY A 98 5.70 4.93 3.66
CA GLY A 98 6.98 4.38 4.04
C GLY A 98 7.46 4.92 5.39
N GLU A 99 8.69 5.40 5.45
CA GLU A 99 9.26 6.01 6.66
C GLU A 99 9.12 7.53 6.67
N SER A 100 8.33 8.09 5.77
CA SER A 100 8.14 9.54 5.66
C SER A 100 7.19 10.07 6.74
N ARG A 101 7.03 11.40 6.78
CA ARG A 101 6.04 12.08 7.61
C ARG A 101 4.77 12.42 6.85
N PHE A 102 4.64 11.94 5.61
CA PHE A 102 3.52 12.29 4.74
C PHE A 102 2.45 11.23 4.80
N LEU A 103 1.19 11.67 4.89
CA LEU A 103 0.02 10.80 4.86
C LEU A 103 -0.69 10.98 3.53
N LEU A 104 -1.26 9.88 3.04
CA LEU A 104 -2.19 9.94 1.91
C LEU A 104 -3.59 10.05 2.48
N VAL A 105 -4.30 11.13 2.14
CA VAL A 105 -5.63 11.41 2.68
C VAL A 105 -6.61 11.63 1.54
N GLU A 106 -7.76 10.96 1.62
CA GLU A 106 -8.85 11.12 0.68
C GLU A 106 -9.94 11.99 1.30
N PHE A 107 -10.45 12.93 0.52
CA PHE A 107 -11.54 13.82 0.91
C PHE A 107 -12.78 13.49 0.11
N ASP A 108 -13.93 13.57 0.78
CA ASP A 108 -15.22 13.40 0.14
C ASP A 108 -15.58 14.62 -0.69
#